data_3de41aada06099de63f90e0e1dbbd867
#
_entry.id   3de41aada06099de63f90e0e1dbbd867
#
_cell.length_a   1.000
_cell.length_b   1.000
_cell.length_c   1.000
_cell.angle_alpha   90.00
_cell.angle_beta   90.00
_cell.angle_gamma   90.00
#
_symmetry.space_group_name_H-M   'P 1'
#
loop_
_entity.id
_entity.type
_entity.pdbx_description
1 polymer ?
#
loop_
_entity_poly.entity_id
_entity_poly.type
_entity_poly.pdbx_seq_one_letter_code
_entity_poly.pdbx_strand_id
1 'polypeptide(L)'
;MKQFKKQILLVLCMAVCLLALTACSKAEEAPSVDPSESASLQANTQAILENVLSIEDYEIDKVIKQYRENDMEALASSMEGYANVKNDLGAYQSTNGGTVEKTDSGYTITLNAVFEKRECAFTLSLNMRTGEITSFSFDPVYTMSENMTKAGLNTLMGMGTVFSVLIFISWLISCFRY
;
A
#
# COMPACT_ATOMS: atom_id res chain seq x y z
N MET A 1 0.85 43.62 -28.42
CA MET A 1 1.64 43.46 -27.18
C MET A 1 0.94 42.63 -26.09
N LYS A 2 -0.37 42.72 -25.86
CA LYS A 2 -1.08 41.90 -24.83
C LYS A 2 -1.09 40.37 -25.14
N GLN A 3 -1.19 39.98 -26.40
CA GLN A 3 -1.20 38.55 -26.80
C GLN A 3 0.17 37.89 -26.62
N PHE A 4 1.24 38.63 -26.90
CA PHE A 4 2.61 38.16 -26.76
C PHE A 4 2.97 37.87 -25.26
N LYS A 5 2.50 38.76 -24.35
CA LYS A 5 2.68 38.53 -22.90
C LYS A 5 1.92 37.34 -22.38
N LYS A 6 0.71 37.02 -22.90
CA LYS A 6 -0.04 35.80 -22.53
C LYS A 6 0.65 34.54 -23.01
N GLN A 7 1.21 34.53 -24.20
CA GLN A 7 1.95 33.37 -24.73
C GLN A 7 3.23 33.10 -23.93
N ILE A 8 3.98 34.17 -23.59
CA ILE A 8 5.18 34.03 -22.73
C ILE A 8 4.83 33.49 -21.34
N LEU A 9 3.74 33.97 -20.74
CA LEU A 9 3.28 33.50 -19.44
C LEU A 9 2.88 32.00 -19.46
N LEU A 10 2.23 31.57 -20.55
CA LEU A 10 1.81 30.17 -20.75
C LEU A 10 3.01 29.23 -20.92
N VAL A 11 4.01 29.65 -21.72
CA VAL A 11 5.26 28.90 -21.91
C VAL A 11 6.07 28.82 -20.61
N LEU A 12 6.12 29.93 -19.83
CA LEU A 12 6.79 29.98 -18.54
C LEU A 12 6.13 29.06 -17.53
N CYS A 13 4.79 29.02 -17.50
CA CYS A 13 4.02 28.15 -16.60
C CYS A 13 4.25 26.66 -16.94
N MET A 14 4.30 26.34 -18.26
CA MET A 14 4.57 24.98 -18.72
C MET A 14 6.01 24.53 -18.39
N ALA A 15 6.98 25.43 -18.50
CA ALA A 15 8.37 25.18 -18.14
C ALA A 15 8.54 24.93 -16.63
N VAL A 16 7.84 25.70 -15.79
CA VAL A 16 7.84 25.52 -14.32
C VAL A 16 7.19 24.18 -13.92
N CYS A 17 6.10 23.77 -14.58
CA CYS A 17 5.49 22.46 -14.34
C CYS A 17 6.41 21.30 -14.74
N LEU A 18 7.16 21.44 -15.84
CA LEU A 18 8.13 20.40 -16.27
C LEU A 18 9.33 20.31 -15.32
N LEU A 19 9.79 21.41 -14.73
CA LEU A 19 10.88 21.42 -13.73
C LEU A 19 10.43 20.86 -12.38
N ALA A 20 9.14 20.96 -12.02
CA ALA A 20 8.60 20.38 -10.80
C ALA A 20 8.53 18.84 -10.86
N LEU A 21 8.45 18.24 -12.04
CA LEU A 21 8.42 16.79 -12.22
C LEU A 21 9.80 16.12 -12.10
N THR A 22 10.91 16.88 -12.19
CA THR A 22 12.27 16.35 -12.06
C THR A 22 12.82 16.38 -10.64
N ALA A 23 12.09 16.96 -9.67
CA ALA A 23 12.55 17.12 -8.29
C ALA A 23 12.33 15.89 -7.39
N CYS A 24 11.70 14.80 -7.87
CA CYS A 24 11.44 13.57 -7.11
C CYS A 24 12.28 12.38 -7.58
N SER A 25 13.61 12.56 -7.74
CA SER A 25 14.50 11.43 -8.01
C SER A 25 15.83 11.58 -7.26
N LYS A 26 15.74 11.66 -5.94
CA LYS A 26 16.80 11.15 -5.08
C LYS A 26 16.23 9.93 -4.39
N ALA A 27 16.48 8.76 -4.97
CA ALA A 27 16.54 7.55 -4.17
C ALA A 27 17.72 7.77 -3.21
N GLU A 28 17.42 8.09 -1.96
CA GLU A 28 18.39 7.99 -0.86
C GLU A 28 18.73 6.50 -0.81
N GLU A 29 19.98 6.15 -1.10
CA GLU A 29 20.47 4.78 -0.87
C GLU A 29 20.25 4.50 0.62
N ALA A 30 19.30 3.61 0.91
CA ALA A 30 19.08 3.15 2.28
C ALA A 30 20.42 2.62 2.83
N PRO A 31 20.78 2.95 4.08
CA PRO A 31 22.02 2.50 4.67
C PRO A 31 22.10 0.98 4.57
N SER A 32 23.15 0.48 3.94
CA SER A 32 23.35 -0.95 3.68
C SER A 32 23.42 -1.71 5.00
N VAL A 33 22.49 -2.64 5.21
CA VAL A 33 22.50 -3.57 6.34
C VAL A 33 23.58 -4.63 6.07
N ASP A 34 24.29 -5.06 7.10
CA ASP A 34 25.27 -6.13 6.98
C ASP A 34 24.61 -7.41 6.42
N PRO A 35 25.21 -8.10 5.43
CA PRO A 35 24.63 -9.30 4.83
C PRO A 35 24.24 -10.39 5.84
N SER A 36 25.03 -10.56 6.91
CA SER A 36 24.74 -11.54 7.96
C SER A 36 23.52 -11.13 8.82
N GLU A 37 23.41 -9.85 9.13
CA GLU A 37 22.27 -9.26 9.85
C GLU A 37 21.00 -9.34 8.99
N SER A 38 21.12 -8.99 7.71
CA SER A 38 20.03 -9.08 6.74
C SER A 38 19.48 -10.52 6.63
N ALA A 39 20.35 -11.52 6.52
CA ALA A 39 19.94 -12.92 6.45
C ALA A 39 19.20 -13.38 7.73
N SER A 40 19.69 -12.95 8.90
CA SER A 40 19.05 -13.28 10.18
C SER A 40 17.68 -12.62 10.32
N LEU A 41 17.56 -11.36 9.92
CA LEU A 41 16.29 -10.63 9.92
C LEU A 41 15.27 -11.25 8.97
N GLN A 42 15.69 -11.65 7.77
CA GLN A 42 14.82 -12.35 6.81
C GLN A 42 14.34 -13.71 7.35
N ALA A 43 15.23 -14.50 7.95
CA ALA A 43 14.87 -15.80 8.53
C ALA A 43 13.85 -15.63 9.68
N ASN A 44 14.06 -14.68 10.58
CA ASN A 44 13.12 -14.38 11.65
C ASN A 44 11.78 -13.88 11.10
N THR A 45 11.81 -13.04 10.08
CA THR A 45 10.59 -12.53 9.42
C THR A 45 9.81 -13.65 8.75
N GLN A 46 10.49 -14.63 8.16
CA GLN A 46 9.83 -15.82 7.61
C GLN A 46 9.14 -16.63 8.69
N ALA A 47 9.78 -16.85 9.83
CA ALA A 47 9.14 -17.55 10.95
C ALA A 47 7.89 -16.79 11.48
N ILE A 48 7.93 -15.46 11.51
CA ILE A 48 6.76 -14.63 11.87
C ILE A 48 5.66 -14.78 10.83
N LEU A 49 5.98 -14.74 9.54
CA LEU A 49 5.03 -14.97 8.46
C LEU A 49 4.33 -16.32 8.65
N GLU A 50 5.09 -17.40 8.83
CA GLU A 50 4.56 -18.75 9.03
C GLU A 50 3.66 -18.83 10.28
N ASN A 51 4.02 -18.15 11.37
CA ASN A 51 3.19 -18.04 12.57
C ASN A 51 1.86 -17.32 12.28
N VAL A 52 1.87 -16.21 11.56
CA VAL A 52 0.64 -15.49 11.18
C VAL A 52 -0.24 -16.37 10.29
N LEU A 53 0.35 -17.09 9.35
CA LEU A 53 -0.37 -18.00 8.45
C LEU A 53 -0.96 -19.22 9.16
N SER A 54 -0.41 -19.63 10.30
CA SER A 54 -0.91 -20.75 11.12
C SER A 54 -2.15 -20.42 11.93
N ILE A 55 -2.51 -19.13 12.04
CA ILE A 55 -3.70 -18.67 12.78
C ILE A 55 -4.96 -19.12 12.01
N GLU A 56 -5.80 -19.91 12.65
CA GLU A 56 -7.05 -20.36 12.04
C GLU A 56 -8.09 -19.24 11.92
N ASP A 57 -8.96 -19.35 10.93
CA ASP A 57 -9.93 -18.29 10.56
C ASP A 57 -10.79 -17.83 11.74
N TYR A 58 -11.24 -18.76 12.56
CA TYR A 58 -12.08 -18.48 13.74
C TYR A 58 -11.32 -17.80 14.88
N GLU A 59 -9.99 -17.78 14.84
CA GLU A 59 -9.15 -17.16 15.87
C GLU A 59 -8.73 -15.73 15.49
N ILE A 60 -8.79 -15.37 14.20
CA ILE A 60 -8.32 -14.05 13.71
C ILE A 60 -9.02 -12.91 14.45
N ASP A 61 -10.35 -12.93 14.55
CA ASP A 61 -11.12 -11.89 15.25
C ASP A 61 -10.75 -11.79 16.73
N LYS A 62 -10.44 -12.93 17.36
CA LYS A 62 -10.00 -12.98 18.75
C LYS A 62 -8.61 -12.36 18.93
N VAL A 63 -7.69 -12.64 18.00
CA VAL A 63 -6.34 -12.06 17.98
C VAL A 63 -6.41 -10.54 17.77
N ILE A 64 -7.22 -10.07 16.82
CA ILE A 64 -7.45 -8.65 16.58
C ILE A 64 -7.94 -7.96 17.86
N LYS A 65 -8.94 -8.55 18.52
CA LYS A 65 -9.49 -8.01 19.76
C LYS A 65 -8.44 -7.96 20.87
N GLN A 66 -7.64 -9.02 21.01
CA GLN A 66 -6.56 -9.09 21.99
C GLN A 66 -5.50 -8.01 21.75
N TYR A 67 -5.13 -7.74 20.50
CA TYR A 67 -4.19 -6.66 20.18
C TYR A 67 -4.75 -5.29 20.56
N ARG A 68 -6.04 -5.02 20.30
CA ARG A 68 -6.69 -3.77 20.72
C ARG A 68 -6.78 -3.61 22.22
N GLU A 69 -7.09 -4.67 22.95
CA GLU A 69 -7.14 -4.66 24.42
C GLU A 69 -5.76 -4.39 25.07
N ASN A 70 -4.68 -4.63 24.33
CA ASN A 70 -3.30 -4.36 24.76
C ASN A 70 -2.70 -3.09 24.14
N ASP A 71 -3.52 -2.18 23.61
CA ASP A 71 -3.10 -0.93 22.96
C ASP A 71 -2.16 -1.13 21.74
N MET A 72 -2.21 -2.30 21.09
CA MET A 72 -1.43 -2.66 19.90
C MET A 72 -2.24 -2.43 18.61
N GLU A 73 -2.78 -1.23 18.41
CA GLU A 73 -3.70 -0.92 17.29
C GLU A 73 -3.06 -1.16 15.90
N ALA A 74 -1.76 -0.92 15.76
CA ALA A 74 -1.05 -1.16 14.50
C ALA A 74 -1.02 -2.66 14.14
N LEU A 75 -0.82 -3.54 15.11
CA LEU A 75 -0.86 -4.99 14.90
C LEU A 75 -2.29 -5.49 14.67
N ALA A 76 -3.27 -4.91 15.35
CA ALA A 76 -4.68 -5.20 15.08
C ALA A 76 -5.06 -4.86 13.64
N SER A 77 -4.67 -3.67 13.16
CA SER A 77 -4.90 -3.24 11.78
C SER A 77 -4.14 -4.10 10.76
N SER A 78 -2.92 -4.53 11.10
CA SER A 78 -2.14 -5.46 10.27
C SER A 78 -2.86 -6.80 10.11
N MET A 79 -3.43 -7.32 11.21
CA MET A 79 -4.17 -8.58 11.21
C MET A 79 -5.49 -8.48 10.45
N GLU A 80 -6.20 -7.34 10.54
CA GLU A 80 -7.36 -7.04 9.70
C GLU A 80 -7.00 -7.00 8.21
N GLY A 81 -5.86 -6.36 7.88
CA GLY A 81 -5.32 -6.34 6.53
C GLY A 81 -5.10 -7.76 5.99
N TYR A 82 -4.50 -8.64 6.78
CA TYR A 82 -4.34 -10.06 6.43
C TYR A 82 -5.68 -10.75 6.21
N ALA A 83 -6.64 -10.60 7.13
CA ALA A 83 -7.96 -11.21 7.03
C ALA A 83 -8.68 -10.85 5.72
N ASN A 84 -8.50 -9.61 5.24
CA ASN A 84 -9.10 -9.12 4.01
C ASN A 84 -8.50 -9.73 2.74
N VAL A 85 -7.21 -10.07 2.74
CA VAL A 85 -6.50 -10.54 1.54
C VAL A 85 -6.27 -12.04 1.50
N LYS A 86 -6.37 -12.76 2.64
CA LYS A 86 -6.04 -14.20 2.72
C LYS A 86 -6.80 -15.06 1.70
N ASN A 87 -8.06 -14.77 1.44
CA ASN A 87 -8.87 -15.51 0.46
C ASN A 87 -8.39 -15.28 -0.98
N ASP A 88 -7.79 -14.12 -1.25
CA ASP A 88 -7.21 -13.78 -2.55
C ASP A 88 -5.83 -14.43 -2.75
N LEU A 89 -5.13 -14.75 -1.68
CA LEU A 89 -3.80 -15.37 -1.72
C LEU A 89 -3.88 -16.89 -1.95
N GLY A 90 -4.75 -17.59 -1.25
CA GLY A 90 -4.79 -19.05 -1.20
C GLY A 90 -3.72 -19.65 -0.27
N ALA A 91 -3.35 -20.90 -0.47
CA ALA A 91 -2.37 -21.60 0.35
C ALA A 91 -0.95 -21.05 0.13
N TYR A 92 -0.18 -20.88 1.21
CA TYR A 92 1.24 -20.51 1.16
C TYR A 92 2.07 -21.67 0.58
N GLN A 93 3.03 -21.35 -0.29
CA GLN A 93 3.91 -22.32 -0.94
C GLN A 93 5.38 -22.14 -0.56
N SER A 94 5.91 -20.95 -0.70
CA SER A 94 7.32 -20.66 -0.45
C SER A 94 7.60 -19.17 -0.30
N THR A 95 8.83 -18.84 0.11
CA THR A 95 9.36 -17.46 0.10
C THR A 95 10.55 -17.39 -0.85
N ASN A 96 10.55 -16.42 -1.76
CA ASN A 96 11.60 -16.18 -2.75
C ASN A 96 12.43 -14.96 -2.39
N GLY A 97 13.22 -15.06 -1.29
CA GLY A 97 14.08 -13.97 -0.84
C GLY A 97 13.35 -12.75 -0.34
N GLY A 98 14.10 -11.69 -0.11
CA GLY A 98 13.54 -10.43 0.40
C GLY A 98 14.59 -9.32 0.47
N THR A 99 14.17 -8.14 0.91
CA THR A 99 15.00 -6.97 1.13
C THR A 99 14.89 -6.53 2.59
N VAL A 100 15.97 -5.95 3.12
CA VAL A 100 16.00 -5.36 4.44
C VAL A 100 16.46 -3.92 4.30
N GLU A 101 15.63 -3.01 4.74
CA GLU A 101 15.90 -1.58 4.75
C GLU A 101 16.02 -1.11 6.19
N LYS A 102 17.08 -0.38 6.47
CA LYS A 102 17.27 0.27 7.76
C LYS A 102 16.72 1.69 7.69
N THR A 103 15.83 2.01 8.62
CA THR A 103 15.25 3.35 8.78
C THR A 103 15.73 3.98 10.10
N ASP A 104 15.47 5.26 10.31
CA ASP A 104 15.82 5.94 11.56
C ASP A 104 15.11 5.36 12.79
N SER A 105 13.95 4.74 12.59
CA SER A 105 13.12 4.15 13.66
C SER A 105 13.29 2.64 13.83
N GLY A 106 13.84 1.94 12.84
CA GLY A 106 13.94 0.48 12.89
C GLY A 106 14.36 -0.17 11.59
N TYR A 107 13.89 -1.39 11.40
CA TYR A 107 14.08 -2.15 10.18
C TYR A 107 12.75 -2.40 9.50
N THR A 108 12.73 -2.28 8.19
CA THR A 108 11.64 -2.74 7.33
C THR A 108 12.15 -3.91 6.51
N ILE A 109 11.55 -5.07 6.71
CA ILE A 109 11.91 -6.32 6.02
C ILE A 109 10.76 -6.68 5.11
N THR A 110 11.04 -6.81 3.81
CA THR A 110 10.05 -7.25 2.82
C THR A 110 10.45 -8.59 2.27
N LEU A 111 9.57 -9.60 2.41
CA LEU A 111 9.73 -10.94 1.85
C LEU A 111 8.79 -11.12 0.67
N ASN A 112 9.29 -11.74 -0.41
CA ASN A 112 8.46 -12.13 -1.54
C ASN A 112 7.89 -13.54 -1.29
N ALA A 113 6.68 -13.60 -0.79
CA ALA A 113 5.95 -14.82 -0.50
C ALA A 113 5.14 -15.29 -1.72
N VAL A 114 5.22 -16.58 -2.05
CA VAL A 114 4.46 -17.20 -3.13
C VAL A 114 3.31 -17.97 -2.51
N PHE A 115 2.11 -17.67 -2.97
CA PHE A 115 0.87 -18.34 -2.61
C PHE A 115 0.27 -19.04 -3.83
N GLU A 116 -0.69 -19.90 -3.61
CA GLU A 116 -1.33 -20.70 -4.67
C GLU A 116 -1.93 -19.86 -5.79
N LYS A 117 -2.55 -18.72 -5.45
CA LYS A 117 -3.26 -17.88 -6.41
C LYS A 117 -2.41 -16.73 -6.92
N ARG A 118 -1.47 -16.22 -6.12
CA ARG A 118 -0.64 -15.05 -6.48
C ARG A 118 0.59 -14.88 -5.59
N GLU A 119 1.52 -14.05 -6.05
CA GLU A 119 2.63 -13.57 -5.22
C GLU A 119 2.14 -12.46 -4.27
N CYS A 120 2.81 -12.32 -3.13
CA CYS A 120 2.51 -11.33 -2.12
C CYS A 120 3.81 -10.80 -1.51
N ALA A 121 3.95 -9.48 -1.43
CA ALA A 121 5.00 -8.88 -0.63
C ALA A 121 4.54 -8.85 0.83
N PHE A 122 5.23 -9.60 1.70
CA PHE A 122 5.04 -9.53 3.13
C PHE A 122 6.06 -8.55 3.71
N THR A 123 5.60 -7.45 4.27
CA THR A 123 6.46 -6.43 4.88
C THR A 123 6.28 -6.45 6.39
N LEU A 124 7.39 -6.52 7.12
CA LEU A 124 7.45 -6.47 8.57
C LEU A 124 8.27 -5.25 9.01
N SER A 125 7.74 -4.48 9.95
CA SER A 125 8.44 -3.36 10.56
C SER A 125 8.81 -3.68 12.00
N LEU A 126 10.09 -3.48 12.33
CA LEU A 126 10.65 -3.71 13.66
C LEU A 126 11.18 -2.41 14.25
N ASN A 127 10.96 -2.20 15.53
CA ASN A 127 11.58 -1.09 16.26
C ASN A 127 13.05 -1.40 16.56
N MET A 128 13.96 -0.49 16.19
CA MET A 128 15.41 -0.69 16.36
C MET A 128 15.83 -0.78 17.83
N ARG A 129 15.08 -0.15 18.72
CA ARG A 129 15.43 0.01 20.14
C ARG A 129 14.93 -1.14 21.00
N THR A 130 13.74 -1.63 20.71
CA THR A 130 13.08 -2.70 21.50
C THR A 130 13.12 -4.05 20.79
N GLY A 131 13.36 -4.09 19.48
CA GLY A 131 13.25 -5.29 18.66
C GLY A 131 11.80 -5.77 18.46
N GLU A 132 10.83 -4.99 18.94
CA GLU A 132 9.41 -5.36 18.84
C GLU A 132 8.86 -5.13 17.45
N ILE A 133 7.90 -5.98 17.08
CA ILE A 133 7.14 -5.83 15.84
C ILE A 133 6.20 -4.64 16.01
N THR A 134 6.34 -3.64 15.14
CA THR A 134 5.47 -2.46 15.13
C THR A 134 4.26 -2.64 14.22
N SER A 135 4.44 -3.28 13.07
CA SER A 135 3.38 -3.57 12.12
C SER A 135 3.82 -4.62 11.12
N PHE A 136 2.87 -5.22 10.43
CA PHE A 136 3.12 -6.03 9.24
C PHE A 136 2.02 -5.79 8.20
N SER A 137 2.34 -6.03 6.92
CA SER A 137 1.37 -5.95 5.84
C SER A 137 1.53 -7.09 4.85
N PHE A 138 0.41 -7.45 4.20
CA PHE A 138 0.35 -8.37 3.07
C PHE A 138 -0.10 -7.58 1.86
N ASP A 139 0.77 -7.41 0.89
CA ASP A 139 0.53 -6.66 -0.33
C ASP A 139 0.48 -7.62 -1.54
N PRO A 140 -0.72 -8.12 -1.92
CA PRO A 140 -0.87 -9.04 -3.05
C PRO A 140 -0.45 -8.37 -4.35
N VAL A 141 0.35 -9.07 -5.15
CA VAL A 141 0.72 -8.62 -6.49
C VAL A 141 -0.44 -8.88 -7.44
N TYR A 142 -1.11 -7.81 -7.87
CA TYR A 142 -2.17 -7.90 -8.85
C TYR A 142 -1.62 -7.77 -10.27
N THR A 143 -2.19 -8.54 -11.20
CA THR A 143 -1.85 -8.41 -12.60
C THR A 143 -2.23 -7.04 -13.14
N MET A 144 -1.58 -6.60 -14.22
CA MET A 144 -1.87 -5.30 -14.84
C MET A 144 -3.35 -5.18 -15.25
N SER A 145 -3.94 -6.28 -15.71
CA SER A 145 -5.37 -6.35 -16.07
C SER A 145 -6.29 -6.15 -14.86
N GLU A 146 -5.98 -6.77 -13.72
CA GLU A 146 -6.75 -6.59 -12.46
C GLU A 146 -6.64 -5.16 -11.95
N ASN A 147 -5.43 -4.59 -11.98
CA ASN A 147 -5.20 -3.20 -11.60
C ASN A 147 -5.95 -2.22 -12.49
N MET A 148 -5.95 -2.44 -13.81
CA MET A 148 -6.73 -1.62 -14.74
C MET A 148 -8.24 -1.75 -14.51
N THR A 149 -8.72 -2.93 -14.21
CA THR A 149 -10.15 -3.15 -13.87
C THR A 149 -10.53 -2.42 -12.59
N LYS A 150 -9.72 -2.53 -11.53
CA LYS A 150 -9.94 -1.80 -10.27
C LYS A 150 -9.89 -0.28 -10.47
N ALA A 151 -8.90 0.22 -11.22
CA ALA A 151 -8.79 1.62 -11.55
C ALA A 151 -9.97 2.11 -12.40
N GLY A 152 -10.41 1.32 -13.38
CA GLY A 152 -11.56 1.62 -14.22
C GLY A 152 -12.86 1.70 -13.42
N LEU A 153 -13.10 0.75 -12.51
CA LEU A 153 -14.26 0.76 -11.63
C LEU A 153 -14.27 1.97 -10.69
N ASN A 154 -13.11 2.30 -10.08
CA ASN A 154 -12.99 3.47 -9.23
C ASN A 154 -13.24 4.78 -10.00
N THR A 155 -12.70 4.87 -11.22
CA THR A 155 -12.94 6.02 -12.10
C THR A 155 -14.41 6.12 -12.50
N LEU A 156 -15.03 5.00 -12.88
CA LEU A 156 -16.44 4.95 -13.25
C LEU A 156 -17.35 5.37 -12.07
N MET A 157 -17.04 4.89 -10.86
CA MET A 157 -17.76 5.29 -9.64
C MET A 157 -17.62 6.78 -9.36
N GLY A 158 -16.39 7.31 -9.41
CA GLY A 158 -16.12 8.74 -9.17
C GLY A 158 -16.76 9.64 -10.23
N MET A 159 -16.57 9.34 -11.51
CA MET A 159 -17.20 10.10 -12.60
C MET A 159 -18.71 9.92 -12.62
N GLY A 160 -19.20 8.71 -12.38
CA GLY A 160 -20.63 8.39 -12.35
C GLY A 160 -21.40 9.19 -11.30
N THR A 161 -20.84 9.34 -10.11
CA THR A 161 -21.46 10.18 -9.05
C THR A 161 -21.53 11.64 -9.47
N VAL A 162 -20.47 12.20 -10.05
CA VAL A 162 -20.44 13.59 -10.52
C VAL A 162 -21.48 13.81 -11.63
N PHE A 163 -21.55 12.92 -12.62
CA PHE A 163 -22.55 13.01 -13.69
C PHE A 163 -23.98 12.89 -13.16
N SER A 164 -24.22 12.00 -12.20
CA SER A 164 -25.54 11.84 -11.58
C SER A 164 -25.99 13.12 -10.88
N VAL A 165 -25.08 13.77 -10.15
CA VAL A 165 -25.38 15.06 -9.50
C VAL A 165 -25.64 16.15 -10.51
N LEU A 166 -24.85 16.25 -11.60
CA LEU A 166 -25.07 17.25 -12.64
C LEU A 166 -26.40 17.06 -13.36
N ILE A 167 -26.80 15.83 -13.67
CA ILE A 167 -28.09 15.49 -14.25
C ILE A 167 -29.22 15.92 -13.30
N PHE A 168 -29.08 15.61 -12.02
CA PHE A 168 -30.07 15.95 -11.00
C PHE A 168 -30.24 17.47 -10.87
N ILE A 169 -29.15 18.24 -10.82
CA ILE A 169 -29.18 19.71 -10.78
C ILE A 169 -29.82 20.27 -12.06
N SER A 170 -29.46 19.75 -13.22
CA SER A 170 -30.05 20.16 -14.51
C SER A 170 -31.56 19.92 -14.55
N TRP A 171 -32.00 18.79 -14.00
CA TRP A 171 -33.41 18.47 -13.89
C TRP A 171 -34.16 19.43 -12.95
N LEU A 172 -33.56 19.73 -11.77
CA LEU A 172 -34.13 20.72 -10.85
C LEU A 172 -34.29 22.10 -11.50
N ILE A 173 -33.24 22.59 -12.17
CA ILE A 173 -33.28 23.88 -12.86
C ILE A 173 -34.39 23.88 -13.94
N SER A 174 -34.56 22.77 -14.65
CA SER A 174 -35.62 22.63 -15.64
C SER A 174 -37.02 22.68 -15.02
N CYS A 175 -37.19 22.10 -13.83
CA CYS A 175 -38.46 22.15 -13.09
C CYS A 175 -38.82 23.57 -12.61
N PHE A 176 -37.85 24.37 -12.22
CA PHE A 176 -38.07 25.74 -11.76
C PHE A 176 -38.16 26.77 -12.89
N ARG A 177 -37.86 26.38 -14.13
CA ARG A 177 -37.98 27.26 -15.30
C ARG A 177 -39.41 27.34 -15.86
N TYR A 178 -40.36 26.54 -15.35
CA TYR A 178 -41.76 26.60 -15.63
C TYR A 178 -42.47 27.36 -14.52
#